data_270461a6a2464984a873bc8e04916adf
#
_entry.id   270461a6a2464984a873bc8e04916adf
#
_cell.length_a   1.000
_cell.length_b   1.000
_cell.length_c   1.000
_cell.angle_alpha   90.00
_cell.angle_beta   90.00
_cell.angle_gamma   90.00
#
_symmetry.space_group_name_H-M   'P 1'
#
loop_
_entity.id
_entity.type
_entity.pdbx_description
1 polymer ?
#
loop_
_entity_poly.entity_id
_entity_poly.type
_entity_poly.pdbx_seq_one_letter_code
_entity_poly.pdbx_strand_id
1 'polypeptide(L)'
;GLNHETAPLSERELLKRLGLSHHAGEGLFFPDTYLFKKGTPDILIYRLAHDAMMARLNAYWDDRDPGLPYKNPYEALIMASIVEKETAHPADRDMISGVFVNRLKAGMKLQTDPTVIYGMGKKYRGKIRRIDLRTDTPYNTYTRYGLPPTPIALPGREALEAAFYPAETDALYFVARGDGTSHFSRTLDEHNKAVDKYIR
;
A
#
# COMPACT_ATOMS: atom_id res chain seq x y z
N GLY A 1 -28.01 -5.08 -14.64
CA GLY A 1 -26.67 -4.73 -14.23
C GLY A 1 -26.29 -3.32 -14.70
N LEU A 2 -25.01 -3.03 -14.61
CA LEU A 2 -24.40 -1.81 -15.16
C LEU A 2 -24.47 -1.80 -16.69
N ASN A 3 -24.45 -0.60 -17.27
CA ASN A 3 -24.11 -0.40 -18.67
C ASN A 3 -22.59 -0.31 -18.78
N HIS A 4 -21.96 -1.32 -19.42
CA HIS A 4 -20.51 -1.49 -19.48
C HIS A 4 -19.88 -0.68 -20.63
N GLU A 5 -19.86 0.63 -20.49
CA GLU A 5 -19.25 1.55 -21.48
C GLU A 5 -17.73 1.56 -21.43
N THR A 6 -17.14 1.17 -20.28
CA THR A 6 -15.70 1.18 -20.09
C THR A 6 -15.02 -0.13 -20.49
N ALA A 7 -15.78 -1.22 -20.69
CA ALA A 7 -15.24 -2.54 -21.01
C ALA A 7 -14.24 -2.58 -22.19
N PRO A 8 -14.43 -1.81 -23.30
CA PRO A 8 -13.47 -1.78 -24.40
C PRO A 8 -12.27 -0.85 -24.18
N LEU A 9 -12.24 -0.10 -23.09
CA LEU A 9 -11.22 0.91 -22.86
C LEU A 9 -9.96 0.30 -22.25
N SER A 10 -8.80 0.79 -22.67
CA SER A 10 -7.57 0.63 -21.91
C SER A 10 -7.60 1.45 -20.61
N GLU A 11 -6.77 1.09 -19.63
CA GLU A 11 -6.62 1.87 -18.39
C GLU A 11 -6.36 3.35 -18.70
N ARG A 12 -5.47 3.65 -19.63
CA ARG A 12 -5.14 5.02 -20.03
C ARG A 12 -6.36 5.78 -20.56
N GLU A 13 -7.21 5.15 -21.37
CA GLU A 13 -8.42 5.76 -21.90
C GLU A 13 -9.46 5.99 -20.81
N LEU A 14 -9.62 5.02 -19.90
CA LEU A 14 -10.48 5.17 -18.73
C LEU A 14 -10.05 6.36 -17.87
N LEU A 15 -8.76 6.42 -17.48
CA LEU A 15 -8.21 7.51 -16.69
C LEU A 15 -8.37 8.87 -17.38
N LYS A 16 -8.17 8.92 -18.72
CA LYS A 16 -8.42 10.15 -19.49
C LYS A 16 -9.88 10.59 -19.43
N ARG A 17 -10.85 9.67 -19.55
CA ARG A 17 -12.28 9.98 -19.41
C ARG A 17 -12.66 10.45 -18.02
N LEU A 18 -11.96 9.98 -16.99
CA LEU A 18 -12.14 10.43 -15.61
C LEU A 18 -11.43 11.76 -15.31
N GLY A 19 -10.58 12.28 -16.20
CA GLY A 19 -9.76 13.47 -15.97
C GLY A 19 -8.47 13.19 -15.16
N LEU A 20 -8.06 11.93 -15.05
CA LEU A 20 -6.96 11.45 -14.22
C LEU A 20 -5.72 11.03 -15.02
N SER A 21 -5.52 11.58 -16.21
CA SER A 21 -4.49 11.15 -17.18
C SER A 21 -3.04 11.28 -16.70
N HIS A 22 -2.80 11.93 -15.57
CA HIS A 22 -1.46 12.13 -14.98
C HIS A 22 -1.07 11.07 -13.95
N HIS A 23 -1.96 10.12 -13.63
CA HIS A 23 -1.78 9.12 -12.61
C HIS A 23 -1.75 7.70 -13.20
N ALA A 24 -1.12 6.77 -12.51
CA ALA A 24 -1.44 5.36 -12.65
C ALA A 24 -2.79 5.09 -11.95
N GLY A 25 -3.60 4.17 -12.46
CA GLY A 25 -4.93 3.89 -11.88
C GLY A 25 -4.87 3.18 -10.53
N GLU A 26 -3.76 2.51 -10.23
CA GLU A 26 -3.59 1.78 -8.98
C GLU A 26 -3.69 2.73 -7.76
N GLY A 27 -4.45 2.32 -6.76
CA GLY A 27 -4.67 3.08 -5.53
C GLY A 27 -5.75 4.16 -5.61
N LEU A 28 -6.18 4.60 -6.80
CA LEU A 28 -7.04 5.77 -6.94
C LEU A 28 -8.54 5.52 -6.68
N PHE A 29 -8.95 4.28 -6.53
CA PHE A 29 -10.36 3.91 -6.38
C PHE A 29 -10.60 3.25 -5.03
N PHE A 30 -11.49 3.82 -4.22
CA PHE A 30 -11.77 3.26 -2.90
C PHE A 30 -12.54 1.93 -3.01
N PRO A 31 -12.04 0.84 -2.44
CA PRO A 31 -12.74 -0.45 -2.47
C PRO A 31 -13.91 -0.42 -1.49
N ASP A 32 -15.13 -0.39 -2.03
CA ASP A 32 -16.37 -0.38 -1.25
C ASP A 32 -17.51 -1.03 -2.07
N THR A 33 -18.66 -1.20 -1.43
CA THR A 33 -19.90 -1.63 -2.10
C THR A 33 -20.66 -0.41 -2.60
N TYR A 34 -20.78 -0.28 -3.92
CA TYR A 34 -21.49 0.82 -4.56
C TYR A 34 -22.86 0.37 -5.05
N LEU A 35 -23.92 1.01 -4.54
CA LEU A 35 -25.29 0.76 -4.99
C LEU A 35 -25.61 1.61 -6.22
N PHE A 36 -26.23 1.00 -7.23
CA PHE A 36 -26.58 1.67 -8.46
C PHE A 36 -27.93 1.19 -9.03
N LYS A 37 -28.57 2.01 -9.87
CA LYS A 37 -29.77 1.65 -10.60
C LYS A 37 -29.42 0.80 -11.84
N LYS A 38 -30.31 -0.09 -12.25
CA LYS A 38 -30.15 -0.83 -13.51
C LYS A 38 -29.91 0.13 -14.68
N GLY A 39 -28.91 -0.17 -15.51
CA GLY A 39 -28.52 0.66 -16.65
C GLY A 39 -27.62 1.85 -16.34
N THR A 40 -27.17 2.01 -15.08
CA THR A 40 -26.16 3.03 -14.75
C THR A 40 -24.87 2.76 -15.53
N PRO A 41 -24.27 3.78 -16.20
CA PRO A 41 -22.95 3.65 -16.81
C PRO A 41 -21.87 3.30 -15.78
N ASP A 42 -21.04 2.32 -16.07
CA ASP A 42 -19.98 1.87 -15.16
C ASP A 42 -18.93 2.95 -14.86
N ILE A 43 -18.70 3.90 -15.77
CA ILE A 43 -17.82 5.05 -15.54
C ILE A 43 -18.24 5.90 -14.33
N LEU A 44 -19.53 5.95 -14.01
CA LEU A 44 -20.01 6.66 -12.82
C LEU A 44 -19.60 5.96 -11.54
N ILE A 45 -19.49 4.63 -11.54
CA ILE A 45 -19.00 3.87 -10.39
C ILE A 45 -17.51 4.14 -10.17
N TYR A 46 -16.71 4.16 -11.25
CA TYR A 46 -15.29 4.56 -11.15
C TYR A 46 -15.16 5.98 -10.59
N ARG A 47 -15.98 6.91 -11.03
CA ARG A 47 -15.97 8.28 -10.51
C ARG A 47 -16.33 8.32 -9.02
N LEU A 48 -17.39 7.64 -8.60
CA LEU A 48 -17.78 7.53 -7.19
C LEU A 48 -16.66 6.92 -6.33
N ALA A 49 -16.02 5.86 -6.82
CA ALA A 49 -14.92 5.21 -6.11
C ALA A 49 -13.69 6.12 -6.00
N HIS A 50 -13.38 6.87 -7.05
CA HIS A 50 -12.31 7.86 -7.01
C HIS A 50 -12.62 9.00 -6.04
N ASP A 51 -13.81 9.60 -6.14
CA ASP A 51 -14.22 10.70 -5.27
C ASP A 51 -14.25 10.27 -3.80
N ALA A 52 -14.69 9.03 -3.53
CA ALA A 52 -14.64 8.43 -2.20
C ALA A 52 -13.21 8.25 -1.66
N MET A 53 -12.26 7.89 -2.51
CA MET A 53 -10.84 7.81 -2.15
C MET A 53 -10.29 9.20 -1.83
N MET A 54 -10.50 10.15 -2.72
CA MET A 54 -9.96 11.52 -2.57
C MET A 54 -10.55 12.24 -1.36
N ALA A 55 -11.83 12.07 -1.08
CA ALA A 55 -12.46 12.66 0.10
C ALA A 55 -11.83 12.16 1.41
N ARG A 56 -11.58 10.84 1.52
CA ARG A 56 -10.93 10.24 2.70
C ARG A 56 -9.48 10.68 2.81
N LEU A 57 -8.75 10.59 1.70
CA LEU A 57 -7.33 10.93 1.66
C LEU A 57 -7.09 12.40 2.07
N ASN A 58 -7.92 13.33 1.59
CA ASN A 58 -7.82 14.73 1.95
C ASN A 58 -8.21 14.98 3.41
N ALA A 59 -9.27 14.33 3.90
CA ALA A 59 -9.69 14.46 5.30
C ALA A 59 -8.59 13.99 6.26
N TYR A 60 -7.99 12.82 6.01
CA TYR A 60 -6.87 12.32 6.81
C TYR A 60 -5.63 13.20 6.67
N TRP A 61 -5.37 13.73 5.48
CA TRP A 61 -4.23 14.61 5.26
C TRP A 61 -4.33 15.91 6.06
N ASP A 62 -5.51 16.49 6.14
CA ASP A 62 -5.75 17.74 6.88
C ASP A 62 -5.64 17.55 8.40
N ASP A 63 -6.00 16.35 8.91
CA ASP A 63 -5.97 16.00 10.35
C ASP A 63 -4.68 15.28 10.80
N ARG A 64 -3.74 15.01 9.89
CA ARG A 64 -2.55 14.22 10.16
C ARG A 64 -1.58 14.85 11.15
N ASP A 65 -0.79 14.02 11.82
CA ASP A 65 0.44 14.48 12.49
C ASP A 65 1.41 15.08 11.45
N PRO A 66 1.82 16.36 11.62
CA PRO A 66 2.82 16.99 10.74
C PRO A 66 4.20 16.30 10.77
N GLY A 67 4.48 15.48 11.78
CA GLY A 67 5.70 14.69 11.88
C GLY A 67 5.76 13.45 10.99
N LEU A 68 4.70 13.12 10.21
CA LEU A 68 4.73 12.02 9.25
C LEU A 68 5.68 12.32 8.08
N PRO A 69 6.39 11.31 7.54
CA PRO A 69 7.43 11.50 6.53
C PRO A 69 6.92 11.68 5.09
N TYR A 70 5.63 11.95 4.91
CA TYR A 70 5.01 12.13 3.59
C TYR A 70 5.03 13.58 3.15
N LYS A 71 5.38 13.83 1.89
CA LYS A 71 5.43 15.18 1.29
C LYS A 71 4.07 15.67 0.80
N ASN A 72 3.16 14.75 0.48
CA ASN A 72 1.84 15.02 -0.08
C ASN A 72 0.89 13.83 0.19
N PRO A 73 -0.43 14.02 -0.01
CA PRO A 73 -1.41 12.94 0.21
C PRO A 73 -1.14 11.67 -0.61
N TYR A 74 -0.58 11.82 -1.82
CA TYR A 74 -0.30 10.67 -2.68
C TYR A 74 0.79 9.74 -2.10
N GLU A 75 1.81 10.29 -1.44
CA GLU A 75 2.81 9.48 -0.72
C GLU A 75 2.19 8.69 0.44
N ALA A 76 1.22 9.26 1.15
CA ALA A 76 0.46 8.54 2.18
C ALA A 76 -0.39 7.42 1.56
N LEU A 77 -0.99 7.65 0.39
CA LEU A 77 -1.73 6.62 -0.36
C LEU A 77 -0.80 5.47 -0.79
N ILE A 78 0.42 5.78 -1.22
CA ILE A 78 1.44 4.75 -1.54
C ILE A 78 1.74 3.92 -0.29
N MET A 79 1.98 4.54 0.87
CA MET A 79 2.20 3.82 2.13
C MET A 79 0.99 2.96 2.49
N ALA A 80 -0.21 3.49 2.43
CA ALA A 80 -1.43 2.74 2.71
C ALA A 80 -1.55 1.49 1.82
N SER A 81 -1.18 1.59 0.54
CA SER A 81 -1.19 0.45 -0.39
C SER A 81 -0.17 -0.64 -0.04
N ILE A 82 0.96 -0.25 0.56
CA ILE A 82 1.96 -1.20 1.07
C ILE A 82 1.41 -1.91 2.30
N VAL A 83 0.87 -1.17 3.27
CA VAL A 83 0.26 -1.70 4.49
C VAL A 83 -0.88 -2.66 4.17
N GLU A 84 -1.73 -2.32 3.18
CA GLU A 84 -2.82 -3.19 2.68
C GLU A 84 -2.31 -4.56 2.23
N LYS A 85 -1.15 -4.61 1.59
CA LYS A 85 -0.56 -5.85 1.05
C LYS A 85 0.35 -6.59 2.02
N GLU A 86 0.80 -5.95 3.09
CA GLU A 86 1.73 -6.55 4.04
C GLU A 86 1.03 -7.45 5.04
N THR A 87 -0.12 -7.05 5.57
CA THR A 87 -0.82 -7.84 6.59
C THR A 87 -2.33 -7.88 6.37
N ALA A 88 -2.89 -9.09 6.56
CA ALA A 88 -4.32 -9.31 6.69
C ALA A 88 -4.78 -9.23 8.17
N HIS A 89 -3.86 -9.21 9.15
CA HIS A 89 -4.19 -9.17 10.58
C HIS A 89 -4.44 -7.72 11.03
N PRO A 90 -5.70 -7.36 11.40
CA PRO A 90 -6.05 -5.98 11.71
C PRO A 90 -5.21 -5.37 12.83
N ALA A 91 -4.94 -6.14 13.90
CA ALA A 91 -4.21 -5.65 15.09
C ALA A 91 -2.73 -5.31 14.82
N ASP A 92 -2.13 -5.83 13.75
CA ASP A 92 -0.73 -5.57 13.41
C ASP A 92 -0.57 -4.37 12.45
N ARG A 93 -1.66 -3.90 11.86
CA ARG A 93 -1.64 -2.93 10.75
C ARG A 93 -1.01 -1.60 11.14
N ASP A 94 -1.41 -1.05 12.28
CA ASP A 94 -0.89 0.22 12.78
C ASP A 94 0.60 0.09 13.19
N MET A 95 0.98 -1.03 13.79
CA MET A 95 2.36 -1.32 14.16
C MET A 95 3.27 -1.48 12.92
N ILE A 96 2.81 -2.19 11.89
CA ILE A 96 3.55 -2.35 10.62
C ILE A 96 3.74 -0.99 9.95
N SER A 97 2.69 -0.16 9.93
CA SER A 97 2.79 1.21 9.45
C SER A 97 3.81 2.03 10.25
N GLY A 98 3.79 1.90 11.59
CA GLY A 98 4.77 2.53 12.48
C GLY A 98 6.21 2.16 12.14
N VAL A 99 6.48 0.87 11.89
CA VAL A 99 7.81 0.40 11.45
C VAL A 99 8.22 1.06 10.13
N PHE A 100 7.34 1.12 9.13
CA PHE A 100 7.68 1.73 7.85
C PHE A 100 7.90 3.24 7.98
N VAL A 101 7.09 3.94 8.78
CA VAL A 101 7.28 5.37 9.09
C VAL A 101 8.64 5.59 9.75
N ASN A 102 9.01 4.78 10.74
CA ASN A 102 10.31 4.86 11.40
C ASN A 102 11.47 4.60 10.42
N ARG A 103 11.35 3.60 9.55
CA ARG A 103 12.36 3.35 8.51
C ARG A 103 12.52 4.52 7.55
N LEU A 104 11.42 5.13 7.08
CA LEU A 104 11.50 6.33 6.24
C LEU A 104 12.20 7.47 6.95
N LYS A 105 11.86 7.75 8.22
CA LYS A 105 12.49 8.80 9.04
C LYS A 105 13.98 8.54 9.27
N ALA A 106 14.36 7.27 9.44
CA ALA A 106 15.75 6.85 9.61
C ALA A 106 16.56 6.74 8.31
N GLY A 107 15.95 7.03 7.14
CA GLY A 107 16.60 6.85 5.84
C GLY A 107 16.91 5.39 5.51
N MET A 108 16.15 4.46 6.06
CA MET A 108 16.28 3.02 5.79
C MET A 108 15.44 2.62 4.58
N LYS A 109 15.86 1.55 3.91
CA LYS A 109 15.04 0.90 2.87
C LYS A 109 13.83 0.22 3.51
N LEU A 110 12.67 0.25 2.85
CA LEU A 110 11.45 -0.38 3.38
C LEU A 110 11.56 -1.92 3.40
N GLN A 111 12.17 -2.53 2.39
CA GLN A 111 12.44 -3.97 2.30
C GLN A 111 11.17 -4.82 2.51
N THR A 112 10.14 -4.53 1.75
CA THR A 112 8.84 -5.20 1.83
C THR A 112 8.54 -5.97 0.55
N ASP A 113 8.23 -7.25 0.71
CA ASP A 113 8.00 -8.21 -0.38
C ASP A 113 6.88 -7.82 -1.35
N PRO A 114 5.72 -7.29 -0.91
CA PRO A 114 4.66 -6.85 -1.81
C PRO A 114 5.11 -5.87 -2.90
N THR A 115 6.06 -5.00 -2.62
CA THR A 115 6.58 -4.06 -3.62
C THR A 115 7.38 -4.76 -4.71
N VAL A 116 8.15 -5.79 -4.33
CA VAL A 116 8.89 -6.63 -5.30
C VAL A 116 7.92 -7.43 -6.17
N ILE A 117 6.90 -8.04 -5.54
CA ILE A 117 5.85 -8.78 -6.25
C ILE A 117 5.17 -7.88 -7.29
N TYR A 118 4.79 -6.67 -6.89
CA TYR A 118 4.16 -5.71 -7.80
C TYR A 118 5.09 -5.34 -8.97
N GLY A 119 6.37 -5.06 -8.68
CA GLY A 119 7.38 -4.76 -9.69
C GLY A 119 7.68 -5.91 -10.64
N MET A 120 7.50 -7.15 -10.21
CA MET A 120 7.61 -8.34 -11.07
C MET A 120 6.42 -8.48 -12.03
N GLY A 121 5.24 -8.00 -11.65
CA GLY A 121 4.02 -8.09 -12.43
C GLY A 121 3.74 -9.52 -12.91
N LYS A 122 3.54 -9.70 -14.21
CA LYS A 122 3.24 -11.02 -14.82
C LYS A 122 4.39 -12.06 -14.69
N LYS A 123 5.59 -11.66 -14.27
CA LYS A 123 6.71 -12.58 -14.03
C LYS A 123 6.61 -13.31 -12.68
N TYR A 124 5.81 -12.80 -11.74
CA TYR A 124 5.58 -13.45 -10.45
C TYR A 124 4.89 -14.81 -10.64
N ARG A 125 5.41 -15.86 -10.01
CA ARG A 125 4.94 -17.23 -10.09
C ARG A 125 4.61 -17.82 -8.71
N GLY A 126 4.14 -16.99 -7.78
CA GLY A 126 3.73 -17.42 -6.44
C GLY A 126 4.86 -17.53 -5.42
N LYS A 127 6.12 -17.31 -5.81
CA LYS A 127 7.28 -17.35 -4.90
C LYS A 127 8.31 -16.30 -5.29
N ILE A 128 8.84 -15.57 -4.29
CA ILE A 128 9.98 -14.66 -4.43
C ILE A 128 11.26 -15.45 -4.24
N ARG A 129 12.23 -15.25 -5.13
CA ARG A 129 13.56 -15.85 -5.05
C ARG A 129 14.58 -14.78 -4.63
N ARG A 130 15.74 -15.20 -4.13
CA ARG A 130 16.84 -14.28 -3.78
C ARG A 130 17.26 -13.35 -4.91
N ILE A 131 17.19 -13.82 -6.17
CA ILE A 131 17.52 -13.00 -7.34
C ILE A 131 16.47 -11.89 -7.54
N ASP A 132 15.19 -12.15 -7.27
CA ASP A 132 14.12 -11.19 -7.42
C ASP A 132 14.28 -10.02 -6.41
N LEU A 133 14.73 -10.30 -5.17
CA LEU A 133 15.06 -9.29 -4.17
C LEU A 133 16.27 -8.40 -4.56
N ARG A 134 17.17 -8.89 -5.42
CA ARG A 134 18.37 -8.18 -5.87
C ARG A 134 18.19 -7.50 -7.23
N THR A 135 17.16 -7.87 -7.99
CA THR A 135 16.87 -7.29 -9.30
C THR A 135 16.26 -5.90 -9.11
N ASP A 136 16.96 -4.88 -9.59
CA ASP A 136 16.48 -3.51 -9.46
C ASP A 136 15.28 -3.26 -10.37
N THR A 137 14.21 -2.73 -9.77
CA THR A 137 13.02 -2.21 -10.44
C THR A 137 12.60 -0.92 -9.73
N PRO A 138 11.79 -0.04 -10.36
CA PRO A 138 11.25 1.14 -9.68
C PRO A 138 10.50 0.84 -8.37
N TYR A 139 9.98 -0.39 -8.22
CA TYR A 139 9.21 -0.82 -7.06
C TYR A 139 10.03 -1.62 -6.05
N ASN A 140 11.27 -2.02 -6.35
CA ASN A 140 12.02 -2.88 -5.44
C ASN A 140 12.59 -2.10 -4.25
N THR A 141 11.92 -2.16 -3.12
CA THR A 141 12.32 -1.50 -1.88
C THR A 141 13.47 -2.19 -1.14
N TYR A 142 14.00 -3.31 -1.63
CA TYR A 142 15.28 -3.89 -1.19
C TYR A 142 16.49 -3.23 -1.86
N THR A 143 16.31 -2.71 -3.08
CA THR A 143 17.39 -2.04 -3.83
C THR A 143 17.31 -0.53 -3.74
N ARG A 144 16.11 0.03 -3.61
CA ARG A 144 15.83 1.48 -3.61
C ARG A 144 15.37 1.98 -2.25
N TYR A 145 15.70 3.24 -1.95
CA TYR A 145 15.26 3.96 -0.76
C TYR A 145 13.93 4.67 -1.00
N GLY A 146 13.20 4.90 0.08
CA GLY A 146 11.92 5.62 0.04
C GLY A 146 10.75 4.79 -0.46
N LEU A 147 9.68 5.48 -0.80
CA LEU A 147 8.46 4.90 -1.33
C LEU A 147 8.61 4.51 -2.81
N PRO A 148 7.89 3.48 -3.29
CA PRO A 148 7.77 3.21 -4.72
C PRO A 148 7.05 4.36 -5.44
N PRO A 149 7.13 4.42 -6.80
CA PRO A 149 6.60 5.56 -7.56
C PRO A 149 5.07 5.69 -7.56
N THR A 150 4.35 4.59 -7.33
CA THR A 150 2.88 4.56 -7.28
C THR A 150 2.40 3.62 -6.19
N PRO A 151 1.11 3.69 -5.80
CA PRO A 151 0.49 2.63 -5.02
C PRO A 151 0.64 1.27 -5.69
N ILE A 152 0.57 0.20 -4.91
CA ILE A 152 0.69 -1.20 -5.34
C ILE A 152 -0.60 -2.01 -5.12
N ALA A 153 -1.63 -1.37 -4.60
CA ALA A 153 -2.97 -1.93 -4.37
C ALA A 153 -3.99 -0.81 -4.22
N LEU A 154 -5.28 -1.17 -4.17
CA LEU A 154 -6.36 -0.30 -3.70
C LEU A 154 -6.47 -0.46 -2.18
N PRO A 155 -6.00 0.50 -1.35
CA PRO A 155 -6.09 0.37 0.10
C PRO A 155 -7.52 0.62 0.59
N GLY A 156 -7.96 -0.19 1.55
CA GLY A 156 -9.20 0.02 2.28
C GLY A 156 -9.06 1.08 3.38
N ARG A 157 -10.17 1.30 4.12
CA ARG A 157 -10.21 2.28 5.21
C ARG A 157 -9.11 2.06 6.23
N GLU A 158 -8.98 0.84 6.74
CA GLU A 158 -8.06 0.51 7.82
C GLU A 158 -6.59 0.68 7.42
N ALA A 159 -6.25 0.41 6.17
CA ALA A 159 -4.89 0.64 5.67
C ALA A 159 -4.60 2.14 5.48
N LEU A 160 -5.60 2.93 5.06
CA LEU A 160 -5.49 4.38 5.04
C LEU A 160 -5.33 4.94 6.45
N GLU A 161 -6.19 4.55 7.39
CA GLU A 161 -6.09 4.98 8.80
C GLU A 161 -4.71 4.65 9.38
N ALA A 162 -4.22 3.42 9.19
CA ALA A 162 -2.89 3.02 9.66
C ALA A 162 -1.75 3.85 9.06
N ALA A 163 -1.86 4.28 7.80
CA ALA A 163 -0.83 5.13 7.18
C ALA A 163 -0.81 6.54 7.78
N PHE A 164 -1.95 7.08 8.19
CA PHE A 164 -2.07 8.42 8.77
C PHE A 164 -1.95 8.44 10.30
N TYR A 165 -2.34 7.34 10.95
CA TYR A 165 -2.31 7.17 12.40
C TYR A 165 -1.53 5.90 12.78
N PRO A 166 -0.24 5.82 12.40
CA PRO A 166 0.59 4.67 12.75
C PRO A 166 0.73 4.55 14.26
N ALA A 167 0.92 3.32 14.75
CA ALA A 167 1.22 3.13 16.16
C ALA A 167 2.51 3.85 16.56
N GLU A 168 2.52 4.49 17.72
CA GLU A 168 3.74 5.00 18.36
C GLU A 168 4.61 3.82 18.77
N THR A 169 5.76 3.68 18.11
CA THR A 169 6.70 2.60 18.35
C THR A 169 8.13 3.02 18.00
N ASP A 170 9.11 2.37 18.59
CA ASP A 170 10.51 2.48 18.21
C ASP A 170 10.98 1.27 17.37
N ALA A 171 10.07 0.36 17.01
CA ALA A 171 10.37 -0.81 16.19
C ALA A 171 10.82 -0.41 14.78
N LEU A 172 11.83 -1.11 14.28
CA LEU A 172 12.37 -1.00 12.92
C LEU A 172 12.23 -2.29 12.11
N TYR A 173 11.84 -3.39 12.76
CA TYR A 173 11.76 -4.72 12.17
C TYR A 173 10.50 -5.44 12.66
N PHE A 174 9.99 -6.33 11.82
CA PHE A 174 8.97 -7.28 12.21
C PHE A 174 9.16 -8.63 11.50
N VAL A 175 8.61 -9.68 12.07
CA VAL A 175 8.62 -11.04 11.51
C VAL A 175 7.34 -11.77 11.92
N ALA A 176 6.76 -12.54 11.00
CA ALA A 176 5.57 -13.35 11.28
C ALA A 176 5.86 -14.40 12.36
N ARG A 177 4.92 -14.60 13.29
CA ARG A 177 5.00 -15.62 14.33
C ARG A 177 4.46 -17.00 13.90
N GLY A 178 3.78 -17.06 12.74
CA GLY A 178 3.15 -18.26 12.24
C GLY A 178 1.70 -18.49 12.72
N ASP A 179 1.22 -17.65 13.65
CA ASP A 179 -0.17 -17.64 14.15
C ASP A 179 -1.04 -16.54 13.52
N GLY A 180 -0.52 -15.87 12.49
CA GLY A 180 -1.14 -14.74 11.81
C GLY A 180 -0.72 -13.38 12.38
N THR A 181 -0.02 -13.34 13.53
CA THR A 181 0.49 -12.11 14.13
C THR A 181 1.98 -11.88 13.83
N SER A 182 2.46 -10.69 14.11
CA SER A 182 3.87 -10.32 13.92
C SER A 182 4.59 -10.08 15.26
N HIS A 183 5.89 -10.32 15.27
CA HIS A 183 6.80 -9.91 16.33
C HIS A 183 7.58 -8.67 15.87
N PHE A 184 7.59 -7.64 16.69
CA PHE A 184 8.24 -6.35 16.39
C PHE A 184 9.53 -6.20 17.20
N SER A 185 10.58 -5.64 16.59
CA SER A 185 11.91 -5.50 17.18
C SER A 185 12.51 -4.13 16.84
N ARG A 186 13.28 -3.55 17.77
CA ARG A 186 13.99 -2.28 17.59
C ARG A 186 15.29 -2.46 16.82
N THR A 187 16.02 -3.53 17.13
CA THR A 187 17.36 -3.79 16.61
C THR A 187 17.39 -4.99 15.68
N LEU A 188 18.40 -5.03 14.81
CA LEU A 188 18.62 -6.18 13.94
C LEU A 188 18.95 -7.46 14.73
N ASP A 189 19.63 -7.34 15.87
CA ASP A 189 19.97 -8.49 16.72
C ASP A 189 18.70 -9.12 17.33
N GLU A 190 17.79 -8.28 17.86
CA GLU A 190 16.48 -8.74 18.34
C GLU A 190 15.68 -9.40 17.23
N HIS A 191 15.65 -8.79 16.03
CA HIS A 191 14.96 -9.34 14.86
C HIS A 191 15.54 -10.70 14.47
N ASN A 192 16.86 -10.85 14.40
CA ASN A 192 17.48 -12.13 14.06
C ASN A 192 17.13 -13.23 15.08
N LYS A 193 17.11 -12.91 16.37
CA LYS A 193 16.65 -13.85 17.42
C LYS A 193 15.18 -14.23 17.23
N ALA A 194 14.32 -13.29 16.83
CA ALA A 194 12.93 -13.56 16.55
C ALA A 194 12.76 -14.43 15.28
N VAL A 195 13.54 -14.19 14.22
CA VAL A 195 13.57 -15.05 13.02
C VAL A 195 13.98 -16.46 13.35
N ASP A 196 15.03 -16.65 14.17
CA ASP A 196 15.46 -17.99 14.61
C ASP A 196 14.37 -18.69 15.42
N LYS A 197 13.63 -17.97 16.23
CA LYS A 197 12.54 -18.50 17.07
C LYS A 197 11.28 -18.89 16.28
N TYR A 198 10.87 -18.09 15.29
CA TYR A 198 9.55 -18.21 14.66
C TYR A 198 9.59 -18.79 13.24
N ILE A 199 10.74 -18.72 12.54
CA ILE A 199 10.84 -19.09 11.12
C ILE A 199 11.74 -20.31 10.92
N ARG A 200 12.73 -20.57 11.78
CA ARG A 200 13.68 -21.71 11.72
C ARG A 200 13.39 -22.75 12.78
#